data_4b5cc22f7bbb9870c02b6dc9e6cc5fa4
#
_entry.id   4b5cc22f7bbb9870c02b6dc9e6cc5fa4
#
_cell.length_a   1.000
_cell.length_b   1.000
_cell.length_c   1.000
_cell.angle_alpha   90.00
_cell.angle_beta   90.00
_cell.angle_gamma   90.00
#
_symmetry.space_group_name_H-M   'P 1'
#
loop_
_entity.id
_entity.type
_entity.pdbx_description
1 polymer ?
#
loop_
_entity_poly.entity_id
_entity_poly.type
_entity_poly.pdbx_seq_one_letter_code
_entity_poly.pdbx_strand_id
1 'polypeptide(L)'
;VKISVPTNCPSCESPLVWKNDLLYCVNEDCGSRAFKRIQHFAQTLKIKGLGPSSIQKLDIQDIHDIYHMSEEQIAEGLQSEKLGGKLVEEIEKSKSVSLEQLLPAFSIPLIGKTAAEKLCKVINHISEVTVEVCEKAGLGPKATENLLNWYESEFVGILDSLPFSFATTGSIKPTKGIVCITGKLKSFKTKAEAEKILLDLGYGIKSSLTKEVTILVNESGIESAKTQKARDAGVSIVTNLLEMIGN
;
A
#
# COMPACT_ATOMS: atom_id res chain seq x y z
N VAL A 1 40.67 1.14 27.60
CA VAL A 1 39.74 2.16 27.04
C VAL A 1 38.47 2.09 27.87
N LYS A 2 38.15 3.15 28.65
CA LYS A 2 36.85 3.25 29.33
C LYS A 2 35.82 3.70 28.27
N ILE A 3 34.92 2.81 27.93
CA ILE A 3 33.76 3.14 27.07
C ILE A 3 32.73 3.86 27.96
N SER A 4 32.52 5.13 27.75
CA SER A 4 31.42 5.85 28.39
C SER A 4 30.14 5.64 27.60
N VAL A 5 29.09 5.22 28.29
CA VAL A 5 27.76 5.09 27.65
C VAL A 5 27.19 6.49 27.45
N PRO A 6 26.72 6.83 26.23
CA PRO A 6 26.13 8.12 25.99
C PRO A 6 24.79 8.28 26.74
N THR A 7 24.57 9.45 27.32
CA THR A 7 23.31 9.80 27.99
C THR A 7 22.32 10.50 27.07
N ASN A 8 22.85 11.18 26.04
CA ASN A 8 22.09 11.98 25.11
C ASN A 8 22.25 11.47 23.68
N CYS A 9 21.24 11.70 22.86
CA CYS A 9 21.25 11.37 21.45
C CYS A 9 22.29 12.25 20.70
N PRO A 10 23.20 11.66 19.92
CA PRO A 10 24.22 12.43 19.21
C PRO A 10 23.63 13.27 18.06
N SER A 11 22.39 13.05 17.67
CA SER A 11 21.73 13.78 16.57
C SER A 11 20.87 14.94 17.05
N CYS A 12 20.11 14.79 18.14
CA CYS A 12 19.15 15.78 18.61
C CYS A 12 19.35 16.18 20.09
N GLU A 13 20.40 15.67 20.73
CA GLU A 13 20.79 15.94 22.12
C GLU A 13 19.73 15.57 23.19
N SER A 14 18.57 15.04 22.79
CA SER A 14 17.55 14.55 23.70
C SER A 14 18.04 13.37 24.54
N PRO A 15 17.57 13.21 25.78
CA PRO A 15 17.96 12.09 26.63
C PRO A 15 17.65 10.74 25.99
N LEU A 16 18.59 9.81 26.11
CA LEU A 16 18.41 8.43 25.66
C LEU A 16 17.74 7.60 26.74
N VAL A 17 16.91 6.66 26.33
CA VAL A 17 16.17 5.75 27.20
C VAL A 17 16.61 4.32 26.96
N TRP A 18 16.87 3.59 28.06
CA TRP A 18 17.14 2.16 28.00
C TRP A 18 15.87 1.36 27.74
N LYS A 19 15.89 0.49 26.73
CA LYS A 19 14.86 -0.52 26.45
C LYS A 19 15.55 -1.83 26.07
N ASN A 20 15.36 -2.90 26.87
CA ASN A 20 15.96 -4.23 26.62
C ASN A 20 17.47 -4.15 26.31
N ASP A 21 18.23 -3.53 27.22
CA ASP A 21 19.69 -3.36 27.12
C ASP A 21 20.20 -2.56 25.91
N LEU A 22 19.30 -1.85 25.22
CA LEU A 22 19.62 -0.94 24.12
C LEU A 22 19.20 0.49 24.45
N LEU A 23 20.01 1.45 24.00
CA LEU A 23 19.71 2.87 24.12
C LEU A 23 18.90 3.37 22.92
N TYR A 24 17.78 4.03 23.22
CA TYR A 24 16.88 4.60 22.21
C TYR A 24 16.71 6.10 22.40
N CYS A 25 16.70 6.82 21.30
CA CYS A 25 16.17 8.16 21.24
C CYS A 25 14.66 8.10 21.12
N VAL A 26 13.93 8.73 22.04
CA VAL A 26 12.47 8.79 22.05
C VAL A 26 11.89 10.08 21.47
N ASN A 27 12.76 11.04 21.13
CA ASN A 27 12.32 12.30 20.50
C ASN A 27 11.76 12.01 19.10
N GLU A 28 10.51 12.38 18.86
CA GLU A 28 9.81 12.17 17.58
C GLU A 28 10.39 13.05 16.47
N ASP A 29 10.86 14.26 16.82
CA ASP A 29 11.47 15.21 15.88
C ASP A 29 12.97 14.94 15.64
N CYS A 30 13.48 13.77 16.04
CA CYS A 30 14.88 13.43 15.82
C CYS A 30 15.17 13.10 14.35
N GLY A 31 15.96 13.89 13.67
CA GLY A 31 16.33 13.69 12.26
C GLY A 31 16.94 12.32 11.97
N SER A 32 17.72 11.74 12.90
CA SER A 32 18.22 10.37 12.74
C SER A 32 17.12 9.32 12.81
N ARG A 33 16.06 9.54 13.57
CA ARG A 33 14.88 8.63 13.60
C ARG A 33 14.10 8.77 12.31
N ALA A 34 13.80 9.98 11.86
CA ALA A 34 13.13 10.24 10.59
C ALA A 34 13.89 9.58 9.42
N PHE A 35 15.19 9.81 9.33
CA PHE A 35 16.05 9.17 8.33
C PHE A 35 15.98 7.63 8.36
N LYS A 36 15.99 7.02 9.54
CA LYS A 36 15.88 5.56 9.67
C LYS A 36 14.50 5.03 9.28
N ARG A 37 13.43 5.77 9.57
CA ARG A 37 12.07 5.44 9.14
C ARG A 37 11.96 5.45 7.61
N ILE A 38 12.47 6.51 6.96
CA ILE A 38 12.50 6.64 5.50
C ILE A 38 13.33 5.51 4.86
N GLN A 39 14.52 5.23 5.42
CA GLN A 39 15.36 4.14 4.95
C GLN A 39 14.66 2.77 5.06
N HIS A 40 14.02 2.50 6.19
CA HIS A 40 13.26 1.27 6.40
C HIS A 40 12.08 1.15 5.43
N PHE A 41 11.35 2.25 5.22
CA PHE A 41 10.24 2.32 4.28
C PHE A 41 10.70 1.97 2.86
N ALA A 42 11.74 2.63 2.37
CA ALA A 42 12.29 2.40 1.04
C ALA A 42 12.80 0.97 0.85
N GLN A 43 13.45 0.40 1.86
CA GLN A 43 13.93 -0.99 1.84
C GLN A 43 12.79 -2.00 1.84
N THR A 44 11.77 -1.80 2.67
CA THR A 44 10.63 -2.71 2.80
C THR A 44 9.81 -2.74 1.50
N LEU A 45 9.59 -1.60 0.87
CA LEU A 45 8.91 -1.50 -0.42
C LEU A 45 9.83 -1.78 -1.61
N LYS A 46 11.13 -2.03 -1.35
CA LYS A 46 12.14 -2.34 -2.39
C LYS A 46 12.30 -1.24 -3.44
N ILE A 47 12.21 0.02 -3.03
CA ILE A 47 12.44 1.18 -3.92
C ILE A 47 13.94 1.25 -4.23
N LYS A 48 14.33 0.65 -5.34
CA LYS A 48 15.74 0.59 -5.75
C LYS A 48 16.24 1.99 -6.09
N GLY A 49 17.46 2.30 -5.66
CA GLY A 49 18.07 3.63 -5.86
C GLY A 49 17.76 4.61 -4.72
N LEU A 50 16.78 4.35 -3.85
CA LEU A 50 16.49 5.16 -2.67
C LEU A 50 17.23 4.62 -1.44
N GLY A 51 18.55 4.64 -1.49
CA GLY A 51 19.42 4.28 -0.36
C GLY A 51 19.80 5.49 0.50
N PRO A 52 20.61 5.26 1.58
CA PRO A 52 21.02 6.31 2.52
C PRO A 52 21.60 7.56 1.83
N SER A 53 22.46 7.36 0.85
CA SER A 53 23.09 8.47 0.11
C SER A 53 22.07 9.26 -0.74
N SER A 54 21.11 8.56 -1.36
CA SER A 54 20.08 9.22 -2.17
C SER A 54 19.09 9.99 -1.28
N ILE A 55 18.69 9.43 -0.14
CA ILE A 55 17.83 10.10 0.85
C ILE A 55 18.46 11.42 1.31
N GLN A 56 19.79 11.41 1.59
CA GLN A 56 20.52 12.61 2.00
C GLN A 56 20.67 13.63 0.87
N LYS A 57 21.00 13.18 -0.35
CA LYS A 57 21.16 14.07 -1.51
C LYS A 57 19.86 14.74 -1.93
N LEU A 58 18.75 14.04 -1.79
CA LEU A 58 17.42 14.53 -2.12
C LEU A 58 16.76 15.29 -0.95
N ASP A 59 17.45 15.39 0.20
CA ASP A 59 16.97 16.04 1.41
C ASP A 59 15.57 15.58 1.83
N ILE A 60 15.31 14.26 1.73
CA ILE A 60 14.01 13.67 2.09
C ILE A 60 13.87 13.65 3.61
N GLN A 61 12.91 14.37 4.13
CA GLN A 61 12.64 14.51 5.58
C GLN A 61 11.51 13.62 6.05
N ASP A 62 10.55 13.26 5.15
CA ASP A 62 9.40 12.41 5.44
C ASP A 62 9.10 11.43 4.27
N ILE A 63 8.30 10.41 4.55
CA ILE A 63 7.80 9.45 3.56
C ILE A 63 6.98 10.15 2.46
N HIS A 64 6.23 11.18 2.84
CA HIS A 64 5.47 12.04 1.93
C HIS A 64 6.34 12.63 0.82
N ASP A 65 7.53 13.13 1.15
CA ASP A 65 8.44 13.76 0.19
C ASP A 65 8.80 12.84 -0.97
N ILE A 66 8.93 11.52 -0.70
CA ILE A 66 9.27 10.52 -1.73
C ILE A 66 8.30 10.57 -2.91
N TYR A 67 7.00 10.86 -2.64
CA TYR A 67 5.94 10.79 -3.64
C TYR A 67 5.53 12.15 -4.23
N HIS A 68 6.11 13.24 -3.72
CA HIS A 68 5.79 14.61 -4.16
C HIS A 68 6.94 15.29 -4.92
N MET A 69 8.11 14.66 -4.94
CA MET A 69 9.24 15.17 -5.75
C MET A 69 8.99 14.98 -7.24
N SER A 70 9.29 16.00 -8.04
CA SER A 70 9.28 15.87 -9.49
C SER A 70 10.50 15.11 -10.02
N GLU A 71 10.40 14.58 -11.26
CA GLU A 71 11.51 13.91 -11.92
C GLU A 71 12.75 14.82 -12.04
N GLU A 72 12.53 16.12 -12.33
CA GLU A 72 13.61 17.11 -12.44
C GLU A 72 14.31 17.30 -11.10
N GLN A 73 13.57 17.43 -9.99
CA GLN A 73 14.14 17.56 -8.65
C GLN A 73 14.97 16.33 -8.26
N ILE A 74 14.48 15.13 -8.59
CA ILE A 74 15.21 13.89 -8.32
C ILE A 74 16.46 13.80 -9.17
N ALA A 75 16.41 14.16 -10.46
CA ALA A 75 17.54 14.13 -11.36
C ALA A 75 18.62 15.15 -10.95
N GLU A 76 18.22 16.36 -10.57
CA GLU A 76 19.10 17.42 -10.08
C GLU A 76 19.77 17.02 -8.76
N GLY A 77 19.01 16.56 -7.76
CA GLY A 77 19.54 16.14 -6.46
C GLY A 77 20.52 14.96 -6.56
N LEU A 78 20.25 14.01 -7.47
CA LEU A 78 21.15 12.89 -7.76
C LEU A 78 22.30 13.26 -8.72
N GLN A 79 22.26 14.43 -9.32
CA GLN A 79 23.21 14.90 -10.36
C GLN A 79 23.30 13.92 -11.55
N SER A 80 22.18 13.31 -11.92
CA SER A 80 22.11 12.31 -12.98
C SER A 80 20.68 12.06 -13.45
N GLU A 81 20.33 12.46 -14.67
CA GLU A 81 19.06 12.17 -15.31
C GLU A 81 18.77 10.66 -15.37
N LYS A 82 19.78 9.86 -15.70
CA LYS A 82 19.63 8.40 -15.80
C LYS A 82 19.30 7.75 -14.45
N LEU A 83 19.89 8.20 -13.35
CA LEU A 83 19.58 7.69 -12.01
C LEU A 83 18.26 8.25 -11.53
N GLY A 84 17.95 9.50 -11.84
CA GLY A 84 16.67 10.14 -11.55
C GLY A 84 15.51 9.38 -12.18
N GLY A 85 15.53 9.18 -13.50
CA GLY A 85 14.47 8.44 -14.20
C GLY A 85 14.28 7.02 -13.68
N LYS A 86 15.37 6.29 -13.37
CA LYS A 86 15.26 4.95 -12.75
C LYS A 86 14.63 4.99 -11.36
N LEU A 87 14.97 6.00 -10.55
CA LEU A 87 14.39 6.12 -9.21
C LEU A 87 12.91 6.46 -9.30
N VAL A 88 12.51 7.35 -10.20
CA VAL A 88 11.09 7.67 -10.48
C VAL A 88 10.31 6.42 -10.86
N GLU A 89 10.83 5.58 -11.76
CA GLU A 89 10.18 4.30 -12.12
C GLU A 89 9.98 3.38 -10.91
N GLU A 90 10.96 3.30 -9.99
CA GLU A 90 10.85 2.46 -8.79
C GLU A 90 9.86 3.06 -7.77
N ILE A 91 9.81 4.40 -7.64
CA ILE A 91 8.81 5.10 -6.83
C ILE A 91 7.40 4.82 -7.39
N GLU A 92 7.19 4.95 -8.71
CA GLU A 92 5.89 4.65 -9.34
C GLU A 92 5.46 3.19 -9.12
N LYS A 93 6.37 2.23 -9.26
CA LYS A 93 6.09 0.81 -8.96
C LYS A 93 5.68 0.61 -7.50
N SER A 94 6.26 1.35 -6.57
CA SER A 94 5.94 1.23 -5.16
C SER A 94 4.52 1.67 -4.79
N LYS A 95 3.87 2.51 -5.63
CA LYS A 95 2.48 2.96 -5.40
C LYS A 95 1.44 1.83 -5.51
N SER A 96 1.79 0.71 -6.17
CA SER A 96 0.90 -0.43 -6.39
C SER A 96 1.10 -1.59 -5.41
N VAL A 97 1.80 -1.38 -4.30
CA VAL A 97 1.98 -2.40 -3.26
C VAL A 97 0.67 -2.67 -2.50
N SER A 98 0.52 -3.89 -2.01
CA SER A 98 -0.63 -4.27 -1.19
C SER A 98 -0.51 -3.70 0.23
N LEU A 99 -1.66 -3.55 0.93
CA LEU A 99 -1.69 -3.15 2.33
C LEU A 99 -0.84 -4.08 3.22
N GLU A 100 -0.81 -5.38 2.91
CA GLU A 100 0.01 -6.38 3.59
C GLU A 100 1.53 -6.10 3.48
N GLN A 101 1.97 -5.55 2.34
CA GLN A 101 3.35 -5.14 2.13
C GLN A 101 3.64 -3.74 2.68
N LEU A 102 2.63 -2.87 2.68
CA LEU A 102 2.73 -1.47 3.08
C LEU A 102 2.82 -1.30 4.60
N LEU A 103 1.98 -2.01 5.38
CA LEU A 103 1.93 -1.86 6.84
C LEU A 103 3.29 -2.06 7.53
N PRO A 104 4.10 -3.09 7.19
CA PRO A 104 5.43 -3.25 7.78
C PRO A 104 6.38 -2.09 7.45
N ALA A 105 6.17 -1.39 6.33
CA ALA A 105 7.05 -0.30 5.90
C ALA A 105 6.96 0.93 6.80
N PHE A 106 5.83 1.16 7.46
CA PHE A 106 5.64 2.30 8.39
C PHE A 106 6.37 2.17 9.72
N SER A 107 7.11 1.08 9.96
CA SER A 107 7.88 0.86 11.20
C SER A 107 7.05 0.86 12.48
N ILE A 108 5.78 0.47 12.40
CA ILE A 108 4.89 0.36 13.55
C ILE A 108 5.42 -0.73 14.49
N PRO A 109 5.68 -0.44 15.79
CA PRO A 109 6.24 -1.44 16.69
C PRO A 109 5.35 -2.69 16.79
N LEU A 110 5.94 -3.87 16.63
CA LEU A 110 5.30 -5.19 16.64
C LEU A 110 4.37 -5.48 15.43
N ILE A 111 4.25 -4.57 14.48
CA ILE A 111 3.51 -4.79 13.23
C ILE A 111 4.51 -5.05 12.10
N GLY A 112 5.00 -6.28 12.06
CA GLY A 112 5.81 -6.79 10.95
C GLY A 112 4.96 -7.56 9.94
N LYS A 113 5.61 -8.23 9.00
CA LYS A 113 4.97 -8.98 7.90
C LYS A 113 3.89 -9.95 8.40
N THR A 114 4.19 -10.77 9.41
CA THR A 114 3.23 -11.75 9.94
C THR A 114 1.99 -11.11 10.56
N ALA A 115 2.14 -9.97 11.25
CA ALA A 115 1.02 -9.23 11.81
C ALA A 115 0.15 -8.61 10.71
N ALA A 116 0.78 -8.01 9.69
CA ALA A 116 0.12 -7.46 8.52
C ALA A 116 -0.67 -8.54 7.74
N GLU A 117 -0.06 -9.71 7.48
CA GLU A 117 -0.72 -10.85 6.84
C GLU A 117 -1.95 -11.33 7.61
N LYS A 118 -1.88 -11.41 8.94
CA LYS A 118 -3.01 -11.80 9.79
C LYS A 118 -4.12 -10.76 9.75
N LEU A 119 -3.77 -9.48 9.86
CA LEU A 119 -4.71 -8.37 9.84
C LEU A 119 -5.44 -8.30 8.49
N CYS A 120 -4.71 -8.37 7.37
CA CYS A 120 -5.26 -8.29 6.02
C CYS A 120 -6.18 -9.47 5.64
N LYS A 121 -6.23 -10.54 6.43
CA LYS A 121 -7.22 -11.63 6.28
C LYS A 121 -8.59 -11.30 6.85
N VAL A 122 -8.68 -10.31 7.74
CA VAL A 122 -9.90 -9.97 8.48
C VAL A 122 -10.44 -8.58 8.16
N ILE A 123 -9.64 -7.72 7.50
CA ILE A 123 -10.05 -6.39 7.04
C ILE A 123 -10.01 -6.30 5.51
N ASN A 124 -10.82 -5.43 4.95
CA ASN A 124 -10.77 -5.06 3.53
C ASN A 124 -10.05 -3.72 3.33
N HIS A 125 -10.08 -2.85 4.32
CA HIS A 125 -9.47 -1.53 4.29
C HIS A 125 -8.90 -1.18 5.67
N ILE A 126 -7.85 -0.37 5.73
CA ILE A 126 -7.19 0.01 7.00
C ILE A 126 -8.13 0.74 7.96
N SER A 127 -9.14 1.44 7.46
CA SER A 127 -10.15 2.12 8.29
C SER A 127 -11.03 1.18 9.13
N GLU A 128 -11.01 -0.12 8.85
CA GLU A 128 -11.74 -1.13 9.62
C GLU A 128 -10.99 -1.59 10.88
N VAL A 129 -9.79 -1.05 11.13
CA VAL A 129 -8.96 -1.44 12.27
C VAL A 129 -9.59 -0.97 13.57
N THR A 130 -9.96 -1.93 14.41
CA THR A 130 -10.48 -1.75 15.78
C THR A 130 -9.83 -2.76 16.72
N VAL A 131 -10.04 -2.62 18.02
CA VAL A 131 -9.55 -3.58 19.03
C VAL A 131 -10.06 -4.99 18.70
N GLU A 132 -11.38 -5.13 18.46
CA GLU A 132 -12.03 -6.40 18.19
C GLU A 132 -11.49 -7.06 16.91
N VAL A 133 -11.23 -6.25 15.89
CA VAL A 133 -10.66 -6.73 14.61
C VAL A 133 -9.22 -7.20 14.80
N CYS A 134 -8.41 -6.49 15.57
CA CYS A 134 -7.05 -6.89 15.90
C CYS A 134 -7.01 -8.20 16.71
N GLU A 135 -7.90 -8.35 17.68
CA GLU A 135 -8.04 -9.60 18.44
C GLU A 135 -8.45 -10.77 17.54
N LYS A 136 -9.43 -10.55 16.66
CA LYS A 136 -9.85 -11.55 15.65
C LYS A 136 -8.72 -11.93 14.70
N ALA A 137 -7.84 -10.99 14.36
CA ALA A 137 -6.63 -11.25 13.59
C ALA A 137 -5.56 -12.01 14.39
N GLY A 138 -5.73 -12.19 15.71
CA GLY A 138 -4.76 -12.82 16.60
C GLY A 138 -3.53 -11.94 16.85
N LEU A 139 -3.72 -10.63 16.89
CA LEU A 139 -2.72 -9.67 17.37
C LEU A 139 -2.73 -9.61 18.89
N GLY A 140 -1.56 -9.53 19.50
CA GLY A 140 -1.44 -9.36 20.96
C GLY A 140 -1.81 -7.94 21.40
N PRO A 141 -2.18 -7.71 22.69
CA PRO A 141 -2.66 -6.42 23.18
C PRO A 141 -1.71 -5.25 22.85
N LYS A 142 -0.41 -5.46 23.01
CA LYS A 142 0.60 -4.43 22.75
C LYS A 142 0.77 -4.09 21.26
N ALA A 143 0.61 -5.07 20.38
CA ALA A 143 0.62 -4.85 18.93
C ALA A 143 -0.64 -4.09 18.48
N THR A 144 -1.78 -4.43 19.06
CA THR A 144 -3.06 -3.75 18.85
C THR A 144 -2.98 -2.27 19.28
N GLU A 145 -2.50 -2.01 20.50
CA GLU A 145 -2.29 -0.66 21.01
C GLU A 145 -1.38 0.17 20.09
N ASN A 146 -0.23 -0.38 19.68
CA ASN A 146 0.70 0.31 18.79
C ASN A 146 0.08 0.63 17.42
N LEU A 147 -0.69 -0.29 16.87
CA LEU A 147 -1.35 -0.10 15.57
C LEU A 147 -2.43 1.00 15.64
N LEU A 148 -3.27 0.97 16.68
CA LEU A 148 -4.32 1.97 16.87
C LEU A 148 -3.73 3.36 17.14
N ASN A 149 -2.73 3.46 18.02
CA ASN A 149 -2.05 4.72 18.28
C ASN A 149 -1.43 5.31 17.01
N TRP A 150 -0.75 4.47 16.21
CA TRP A 150 -0.20 4.91 14.92
C TRP A 150 -1.31 5.36 13.97
N TYR A 151 -2.41 4.61 13.87
CA TYR A 151 -3.52 4.94 13.00
C TYR A 151 -4.14 6.30 13.36
N GLU A 152 -4.37 6.55 14.63
CA GLU A 152 -5.01 7.79 15.10
C GLU A 152 -4.07 9.01 15.09
N SER A 153 -2.80 8.82 15.46
CA SER A 153 -1.87 9.92 15.64
C SER A 153 -1.08 10.30 14.40
N GLU A 154 -0.66 9.30 13.61
CA GLU A 154 0.23 9.53 12.46
C GLU A 154 -0.50 9.35 11.12
N PHE A 155 -1.30 8.28 11.01
CA PHE A 155 -1.84 7.86 9.72
C PHE A 155 -2.99 8.73 9.21
N VAL A 156 -3.95 9.07 10.07
CA VAL A 156 -5.11 9.89 9.67
C VAL A 156 -4.69 11.24 9.09
N GLY A 157 -3.59 11.82 9.61
CA GLY A 157 -3.06 13.10 9.13
C GLY A 157 -2.37 13.04 7.75
N ILE A 158 -1.91 11.86 7.32
CA ILE A 158 -1.15 11.69 6.08
C ILE A 158 -1.86 10.84 5.02
N LEU A 159 -3.02 10.27 5.36
CA LEU A 159 -3.76 9.33 4.51
C LEU A 159 -3.97 9.85 3.08
N ASP A 160 -4.50 11.08 2.97
CA ASP A 160 -4.85 11.69 1.69
C ASP A 160 -3.62 12.17 0.90
N SER A 161 -2.47 12.26 1.55
CA SER A 161 -1.22 12.73 0.93
C SER A 161 -0.37 11.59 0.35
N LEU A 162 -0.71 10.33 0.65
CA LEU A 162 0.03 9.17 0.17
C LEU A 162 -0.71 8.48 -0.98
N PRO A 163 -0.01 8.09 -2.06
CA PRO A 163 -0.62 7.56 -3.28
C PRO A 163 -0.94 6.06 -3.20
N PHE A 164 -1.25 5.53 -2.02
CA PHE A 164 -1.49 4.10 -1.84
C PHE A 164 -2.97 3.75 -1.77
N SER A 165 -3.29 2.55 -2.23
CA SER A 165 -4.54 1.91 -1.85
C SER A 165 -4.35 1.25 -0.49
N PHE A 166 -5.10 1.69 0.51
CA PHE A 166 -5.11 1.10 1.84
C PHE A 166 -6.12 -0.05 1.99
N ALA A 167 -6.53 -0.61 0.85
CA ALA A 167 -7.35 -1.80 0.76
C ALA A 167 -6.49 -3.07 0.62
N THR A 168 -7.02 -4.19 1.08
CA THR A 168 -6.33 -5.50 0.95
C THR A 168 -6.52 -6.08 -0.45
N THR A 169 -5.44 -6.54 -1.08
CA THR A 169 -5.47 -7.20 -2.38
C THR A 169 -5.91 -8.66 -2.27
N GLY A 170 -7.10 -8.94 -1.87
CA GLY A 170 -7.55 -10.33 -1.81
C GLY A 170 -8.75 -10.63 -0.97
N SER A 171 -9.30 -9.66 -0.30
CA SER A 171 -10.43 -9.82 0.62
C SER A 171 -11.52 -8.78 0.44
N ILE A 172 -11.63 -8.15 -0.72
CA ILE A 172 -12.94 -7.66 -1.09
C ILE A 172 -13.73 -8.95 -1.38
N LYS A 173 -14.45 -9.45 -0.37
CA LYS A 173 -15.67 -10.16 -0.73
C LYS A 173 -16.41 -9.15 -1.57
N PRO A 174 -16.54 -9.38 -2.88
CA PRO A 174 -17.13 -8.40 -3.75
C PRO A 174 -18.54 -8.13 -3.21
N THR A 175 -18.76 -6.95 -2.66
CA THR A 175 -20.06 -6.56 -2.11
C THR A 175 -21.10 -6.45 -3.22
N LYS A 176 -20.62 -6.26 -4.46
CA LYS A 176 -21.44 -6.09 -5.66
C LYS A 176 -21.35 -7.24 -6.69
N GLY A 177 -20.50 -8.25 -6.44
CA GLY A 177 -20.33 -9.40 -7.33
C GLY A 177 -18.93 -9.51 -7.94
N ILE A 178 -18.66 -10.64 -8.59
CA ILE A 178 -17.38 -10.94 -9.27
C ILE A 178 -17.56 -10.79 -10.77
N VAL A 179 -16.74 -9.94 -11.38
CA VAL A 179 -16.78 -9.59 -12.79
C VAL A 179 -15.69 -10.32 -13.57
N CYS A 180 -16.04 -10.89 -14.71
CA CYS A 180 -15.10 -11.38 -15.72
C CYS A 180 -15.28 -10.56 -17.00
N ILE A 181 -14.18 -10.02 -17.54
CA ILE A 181 -14.22 -9.22 -18.78
C ILE A 181 -13.76 -10.08 -19.95
N THR A 182 -14.60 -10.20 -20.99
CA THR A 182 -14.28 -10.91 -22.23
C THR A 182 -14.33 -9.99 -23.44
N GLY A 183 -13.52 -10.24 -24.45
CA GLY A 183 -13.49 -9.45 -25.67
C GLY A 183 -12.83 -8.07 -25.49
N LYS A 184 -13.06 -7.19 -26.48
CA LYS A 184 -12.59 -5.79 -26.46
C LYS A 184 -13.66 -4.91 -25.83
N LEU A 185 -13.25 -4.06 -24.89
CA LEU A 185 -14.13 -3.04 -24.31
C LEU A 185 -14.35 -1.89 -25.28
N LYS A 186 -15.54 -1.26 -25.22
CA LYS A 186 -15.89 -0.03 -25.91
C LYS A 186 -15.86 1.16 -24.97
N SER A 187 -16.21 0.93 -23.71
CA SER A 187 -16.31 1.94 -22.66
C SER A 187 -14.96 2.41 -22.12
N PHE A 188 -13.91 1.59 -22.23
CA PHE A 188 -12.58 1.88 -21.70
C PHE A 188 -11.49 1.54 -22.71
N LYS A 189 -10.38 2.30 -22.70
CA LYS A 189 -9.24 2.08 -23.60
C LYS A 189 -8.53 0.76 -23.33
N THR A 190 -8.43 0.37 -22.07
CA THR A 190 -7.77 -0.87 -21.64
C THR A 190 -8.61 -1.63 -20.62
N LYS A 191 -8.42 -2.96 -20.56
CA LYS A 191 -9.03 -3.79 -19.51
C LYS A 191 -8.53 -3.44 -18.12
N ALA A 192 -7.26 -3.09 -17.99
CA ALA A 192 -6.65 -2.71 -16.71
C ALA A 192 -7.30 -1.46 -16.11
N GLU A 193 -7.64 -0.48 -16.93
CA GLU A 193 -8.39 0.71 -16.51
C GLU A 193 -9.79 0.35 -15.98
N ALA A 194 -10.52 -0.47 -16.73
CA ALA A 194 -11.84 -0.95 -16.32
C ALA A 194 -11.79 -1.80 -15.03
N GLU A 195 -10.79 -2.69 -14.92
CA GLU A 195 -10.57 -3.52 -13.75
C GLU A 195 -10.30 -2.68 -12.50
N LYS A 196 -9.49 -1.62 -12.62
CA LYS A 196 -9.21 -0.70 -11.52
C LYS A 196 -10.48 -0.02 -11.02
N ILE A 197 -11.28 0.55 -11.91
CA ILE A 197 -12.54 1.23 -11.57
C ILE A 197 -13.53 0.24 -10.92
N LEU A 198 -13.64 -0.97 -11.43
CA LEU A 198 -14.51 -2.00 -10.85
C LEU A 198 -14.08 -2.41 -9.44
N LEU A 199 -12.77 -2.53 -9.20
CA LEU A 199 -12.23 -2.80 -7.86
C LEU A 199 -12.54 -1.65 -6.90
N ASP A 200 -12.35 -0.40 -7.32
CA ASP A 200 -12.65 0.79 -6.52
C ASP A 200 -14.16 0.88 -6.17
N LEU A 201 -15.03 0.35 -7.04
CA LEU A 201 -16.48 0.28 -6.83
C LEU A 201 -16.95 -0.94 -6.01
N GLY A 202 -16.02 -1.80 -5.56
CA GLY A 202 -16.33 -2.97 -4.74
C GLY A 202 -16.70 -4.24 -5.51
N TYR A 203 -16.35 -4.33 -6.79
CA TYR A 203 -16.45 -5.57 -7.57
C TYR A 203 -15.16 -6.39 -7.47
N GLY A 204 -15.27 -7.72 -7.42
CA GLY A 204 -14.12 -8.60 -7.60
C GLY A 204 -13.85 -8.85 -9.08
N ILE A 205 -12.58 -9.09 -9.46
CA ILE A 205 -12.19 -9.36 -10.85
C ILE A 205 -11.61 -10.76 -10.98
N LYS A 206 -12.04 -11.47 -12.01
CA LYS A 206 -11.46 -12.76 -12.43
C LYS A 206 -11.14 -12.75 -13.91
N SER A 207 -9.97 -13.23 -14.29
CA SER A 207 -9.54 -13.33 -15.70
C SER A 207 -10.24 -14.47 -16.44
N SER A 208 -10.79 -15.45 -15.71
CA SER A 208 -11.49 -16.61 -16.26
C SER A 208 -12.86 -16.81 -15.62
N LEU A 209 -13.77 -17.42 -16.36
CA LEU A 209 -15.12 -17.73 -15.88
C LEU A 209 -15.05 -18.93 -14.91
N THR A 210 -15.15 -18.65 -13.63
CA THR A 210 -15.23 -19.64 -12.55
C THR A 210 -16.63 -19.63 -11.93
N LYS A 211 -16.94 -20.62 -11.08
CA LYS A 211 -18.27 -20.70 -10.39
C LYS A 211 -18.58 -19.48 -9.52
N GLU A 212 -17.59 -18.69 -9.17
CA GLU A 212 -17.73 -17.50 -8.34
C GLU A 212 -18.07 -16.23 -9.15
N VAL A 213 -17.92 -16.26 -10.47
CA VAL A 213 -18.21 -15.12 -11.34
C VAL A 213 -19.72 -14.95 -11.44
N THR A 214 -20.19 -13.77 -11.10
CA THR A 214 -21.61 -13.40 -11.12
C THR A 214 -21.98 -12.54 -12.32
N ILE A 215 -21.00 -11.84 -12.90
CA ILE A 215 -21.20 -10.91 -14.01
C ILE A 215 -20.13 -11.16 -15.09
N LEU A 216 -20.55 -11.35 -16.35
CA LEU A 216 -19.66 -11.38 -17.50
C LEU A 216 -19.86 -10.10 -18.33
N VAL A 217 -18.81 -9.29 -18.47
CA VAL A 217 -18.82 -8.11 -19.35
C VAL A 217 -18.36 -8.52 -20.74
N ASN A 218 -19.22 -8.33 -21.75
CA ASN A 218 -18.94 -8.57 -23.15
C ASN A 218 -19.47 -7.40 -24.02
N GLU A 219 -18.71 -6.34 -24.12
CA GLU A 219 -19.07 -5.17 -24.96
C GLU A 219 -18.74 -5.37 -26.45
N SER A 220 -18.00 -6.41 -26.79
CA SER A 220 -17.68 -6.69 -28.21
C SER A 220 -18.88 -7.15 -29.02
N GLY A 221 -19.91 -7.68 -28.36
CA GLY A 221 -21.08 -8.28 -29.01
C GLY A 221 -20.80 -9.63 -29.71
N ILE A 222 -19.55 -10.10 -29.64
CA ILE A 222 -19.17 -11.37 -30.26
C ILE A 222 -19.44 -12.51 -29.29
N GLU A 223 -20.23 -13.48 -29.75
CA GLU A 223 -20.46 -14.72 -28.99
C GLU A 223 -19.15 -15.52 -28.91
N SER A 224 -18.67 -15.73 -27.70
CA SER A 224 -17.47 -16.50 -27.42
C SER A 224 -17.81 -17.74 -26.59
N ALA A 225 -16.91 -18.72 -26.52
CA ALA A 225 -17.07 -19.88 -25.65
C ALA A 225 -17.27 -19.47 -24.17
N LYS A 226 -16.71 -18.32 -23.75
CA LYS A 226 -16.96 -17.76 -22.41
C LYS A 226 -18.39 -17.22 -22.27
N THR A 227 -18.93 -16.56 -23.31
CA THR A 227 -20.31 -16.02 -23.31
C THR A 227 -21.32 -17.15 -23.23
N GLN A 228 -21.12 -18.23 -24.00
CA GLN A 228 -21.99 -19.40 -23.98
C GLN A 228 -21.98 -20.07 -22.60
N LYS A 229 -20.79 -20.32 -22.03
CA LYS A 229 -20.65 -20.89 -20.68
C LYS A 229 -21.28 -20.02 -19.60
N ALA A 230 -21.23 -18.70 -19.73
CA ALA A 230 -21.85 -17.78 -18.80
C ALA A 230 -23.38 -17.90 -18.81
N ARG A 231 -23.98 -18.03 -20.01
CA ARG A 231 -25.43 -18.27 -20.16
C ARG A 231 -25.85 -19.60 -19.52
N ASP A 232 -25.10 -20.66 -19.84
CA ASP A 232 -25.38 -22.00 -19.32
C ASP A 232 -25.26 -22.06 -17.78
N ALA A 233 -24.39 -21.21 -17.21
CA ALA A 233 -24.18 -21.08 -15.77
C ALA A 233 -25.10 -20.06 -15.08
N GLY A 234 -25.99 -19.37 -15.82
CA GLY A 234 -26.88 -18.35 -15.26
C GLY A 234 -26.15 -17.06 -14.82
N VAL A 235 -24.94 -16.79 -15.36
CA VAL A 235 -24.15 -15.58 -15.06
C VAL A 235 -24.74 -14.40 -15.82
N SER A 236 -24.92 -13.27 -15.14
CA SER A 236 -25.40 -12.03 -15.78
C SER A 236 -24.43 -11.53 -16.83
N ILE A 237 -24.93 -11.30 -18.06
CA ILE A 237 -24.11 -10.78 -19.18
C ILE A 237 -24.40 -9.30 -19.36
N VAL A 238 -23.35 -8.47 -19.23
CA VAL A 238 -23.39 -7.01 -19.37
C VAL A 238 -22.72 -6.63 -20.68
N THR A 239 -23.43 -5.87 -21.51
CA THR A 239 -22.95 -5.39 -22.82
C THR A 239 -22.51 -3.93 -22.82
N ASN A 240 -22.74 -3.21 -21.72
CA ASN A 240 -22.30 -1.84 -21.49
C ASN A 240 -21.83 -1.69 -20.04
N LEU A 241 -20.53 -1.55 -19.85
CA LEU A 241 -19.94 -1.47 -18.52
C LEU A 241 -20.28 -0.14 -17.82
N LEU A 242 -20.40 0.96 -18.55
CA LEU A 242 -20.76 2.27 -17.98
C LEU A 242 -22.17 2.27 -17.39
N GLU A 243 -23.12 1.62 -18.02
CA GLU A 243 -24.47 1.47 -17.46
C GLU A 243 -24.48 0.64 -16.19
N MET A 244 -23.63 -0.40 -16.12
CA MET A 244 -23.53 -1.25 -14.93
C MET A 244 -22.96 -0.49 -13.72
N ILE A 245 -22.02 0.42 -13.94
CA ILE A 245 -21.35 1.16 -12.86
C ILE A 245 -22.08 2.43 -12.42
N GLY A 246 -23.20 2.77 -13.07
CA GLY A 246 -24.10 3.81 -12.58
C GLY A 246 -23.83 5.21 -13.09
N ASN A 247 -23.44 5.32 -14.35
CA ASN A 247 -23.47 6.57 -15.11
C ASN A 247 -24.65 6.58 -16.06
#